data_f08d285612279acef4a87fb2c14a69f4
#
_entry.id   f08d285612279acef4a87fb2c14a69f4
#
_cell.length_a   1.000
_cell.length_b   1.000
_cell.length_c   1.000
_cell.angle_alpha   90.00
_cell.angle_beta   90.00
_cell.angle_gamma   90.00
#
_symmetry.space_group_name_H-M   'P 1'
#
loop_
_entity.id
_entity.type
_entity.pdbx_description
1 polymer ?
#
loop_
_entity_poly.entity_id
_entity_poly.type
_entity_poly.pdbx_seq_one_letter_code
_entity_poly.pdbx_strand_id
1 'polypeptide(L)'
;LLGTLNLSNYADNPGFPRIFYEDSKHNLWVVTTKGILVKPEKEKNLQDTKFPSMDITGIGEGKDGTLWIGTRKQGVYNAIVSSNLTFEKKGLKNLTTQTDKLVSDNIGAICIDDNGLMWMGSQDGDVFTYDPRTKKVENLSNMFDMLKEGIFNIITDQLGHIWISTNKRVIEYDPKNGGIMDYSTMDDVMVNSFMPNSYLKTRSGKILYGGNKGISVFTPYEHLSDNPRRIRTMVADVKIDGVSSLLEKDNQRFNLRSQTISFDAGDKNIEIDFSSLNYAFPDKIKYAYKMEGVDDDWVYVRGDRQFAFYNQLPKGKRTFYLKTTDTNGLWSNYIAEIQVSKEPAFYETWWAYMFYVVLVILSLYLFYRRMKRRLQLRHELKIAQIDREKSEELVQTKLRYFTNISHDLLTPLTIITC
;
A
#
# COMPACT_ATOMS: atom_id res chain seq x y z
N LEU A 1 18.75 -46.64 15.46
CA LEU A 1 17.34 -47.06 15.58
C LEU A 1 16.49 -45.86 15.95
N LEU A 2 15.62 -45.45 15.01
CA LEU A 2 14.64 -44.44 15.28
C LEU A 2 13.65 -44.96 16.31
N GLY A 3 13.55 -44.29 17.44
CA GLY A 3 12.58 -44.65 18.49
C GLY A 3 11.16 -44.49 17.99
N THR A 4 10.28 -45.40 18.35
CA THR A 4 8.84 -45.29 18.03
C THR A 4 8.18 -44.48 19.17
N LEU A 5 7.61 -43.32 18.81
CA LEU A 5 6.72 -42.56 19.69
C LEU A 5 5.31 -43.15 19.61
N ASN A 6 4.89 -43.85 20.67
CA ASN A 6 3.52 -44.42 20.71
C ASN A 6 2.58 -43.39 21.33
N LEU A 7 1.73 -42.79 20.51
CA LEU A 7 0.71 -41.81 20.92
C LEU A 7 -0.48 -42.45 21.64
N SER A 8 -0.68 -43.78 21.49
CA SER A 8 -1.81 -44.48 22.10
C SER A 8 -1.72 -44.66 23.61
N ASN A 9 -0.55 -44.45 24.22
CA ASN A 9 -0.32 -44.51 25.68
C ASN A 9 -0.74 -43.22 26.40
N TYR A 10 -1.24 -42.20 25.68
CA TYR A 10 -1.68 -40.94 26.26
C TYR A 10 -3.18 -40.89 26.38
N ALA A 11 -3.64 -40.42 27.54
CA ALA A 11 -5.03 -40.29 27.92
C ALA A 11 -5.98 -39.91 26.79
N ASP A 12 -7.06 -40.61 26.65
CA ASP A 12 -8.25 -40.26 25.89
C ASP A 12 -8.06 -39.63 24.49
N ASN A 13 -7.38 -40.38 23.59
CA ASN A 13 -7.27 -40.02 22.16
C ASN A 13 -6.66 -38.61 21.90
N PRO A 14 -5.33 -38.47 21.85
CA PRO A 14 -4.63 -37.21 21.66
C PRO A 14 -4.83 -36.58 20.27
N GLY A 15 -5.56 -37.25 19.37
CA GLY A 15 -5.71 -36.81 17.98
C GLY A 15 -4.57 -37.27 17.08
N PHE A 16 -4.62 -36.82 15.81
CA PHE A 16 -3.59 -37.14 14.83
C PHE A 16 -2.46 -36.08 14.88
N PRO A 17 -1.17 -36.50 14.86
CA PRO A 17 -0.05 -35.57 14.78
C PRO A 17 -0.03 -34.84 13.43
N ARG A 18 0.27 -33.55 13.48
CA ARG A 18 0.35 -32.68 12.30
C ARG A 18 1.72 -32.00 12.14
N ILE A 19 2.30 -31.54 13.27
CA ILE A 19 3.56 -30.81 13.26
C ILE A 19 4.48 -31.40 14.33
N PHE A 20 5.75 -31.57 13.97
CA PHE A 20 6.82 -31.90 14.88
C PHE A 20 7.79 -30.72 14.92
N TYR A 21 8.13 -30.25 16.12
CA TYR A 21 9.03 -29.13 16.31
C TYR A 21 10.00 -29.44 17.46
N GLU A 22 11.29 -29.25 17.24
CA GLU A 22 12.32 -29.37 18.27
C GLU A 22 12.74 -27.97 18.70
N ASP A 23 12.61 -27.66 19.99
CA ASP A 23 13.03 -26.38 20.55
C ASP A 23 14.55 -26.31 20.80
N SER A 24 15.05 -25.15 21.19
CA SER A 24 16.47 -24.92 21.48
C SER A 24 17.00 -25.76 22.66
N LYS A 25 16.13 -26.32 23.51
CA LYS A 25 16.43 -27.20 24.64
C LYS A 25 16.27 -28.68 24.30
N HIS A 26 16.12 -29.01 23.03
CA HIS A 26 15.89 -30.35 22.50
C HIS A 26 14.60 -31.04 22.98
N ASN A 27 13.61 -30.27 23.43
CA ASN A 27 12.29 -30.82 23.68
C ASN A 27 11.55 -30.99 22.34
N LEU A 28 10.90 -32.13 22.17
CA LEU A 28 10.09 -32.38 20.95
C LEU A 28 8.62 -32.02 21.19
N TRP A 29 8.16 -30.99 20.54
CA TRP A 29 6.76 -30.56 20.55
C TRP A 29 6.01 -31.25 19.43
N VAL A 30 4.86 -31.84 19.76
CA VAL A 30 4.00 -32.55 18.82
C VAL A 30 2.64 -31.87 18.80
N VAL A 31 2.37 -31.14 17.73
CA VAL A 31 1.05 -30.55 17.51
C VAL A 31 0.13 -31.61 16.96
N THR A 32 -1.01 -31.80 17.60
CA THR A 32 -2.04 -32.75 17.19
C THR A 32 -3.33 -32.02 16.82
N THR A 33 -4.32 -32.75 16.32
CA THR A 33 -5.66 -32.18 16.04
C THR A 33 -6.42 -31.76 17.30
N LYS A 34 -5.93 -32.09 18.49
CA LYS A 34 -6.61 -31.80 19.77
C LYS A 34 -5.81 -30.87 20.70
N GLY A 35 -4.54 -30.60 20.42
CA GLY A 35 -3.70 -29.76 21.25
C GLY A 35 -2.23 -29.99 20.98
N ILE A 36 -1.38 -29.59 21.92
CA ILE A 36 0.07 -29.72 21.84
C ILE A 36 0.54 -30.67 22.95
N LEU A 37 1.33 -31.64 22.54
CA LEU A 37 2.06 -32.51 23.46
C LEU A 37 3.54 -32.15 23.42
N VAL A 38 4.29 -32.40 24.48
CA VAL A 38 5.73 -32.21 24.53
C VAL A 38 6.43 -33.47 25.09
N LYS A 39 7.50 -33.86 24.43
CA LYS A 39 8.45 -34.84 24.94
C LYS A 39 9.69 -34.10 25.40
N PRO A 40 9.94 -33.98 26.73
CA PRO A 40 11.16 -33.39 27.22
C PRO A 40 12.40 -34.19 26.77
N GLU A 41 13.53 -33.51 26.57
CA GLU A 41 14.77 -34.12 26.07
C GLU A 41 15.14 -35.40 26.88
N LYS A 42 15.09 -35.29 28.21
CA LYS A 42 15.53 -36.36 29.13
C LYS A 42 14.47 -37.42 29.43
N GLU A 43 13.25 -37.22 28.98
CA GLU A 43 12.13 -38.12 29.21
C GLU A 43 11.81 -38.98 27.98
N LYS A 44 11.28 -40.17 28.23
CA LYS A 44 10.83 -41.05 27.12
C LYS A 44 9.38 -40.81 26.74
N ASN A 45 8.62 -40.18 27.62
CA ASN A 45 7.18 -40.04 27.47
C ASN A 45 6.80 -38.63 27.05
N LEU A 46 5.69 -38.53 26.28
CA LEU A 46 5.04 -37.28 25.95
C LEU A 46 4.24 -36.79 27.17
N GLN A 47 4.05 -35.50 27.29
CA GLN A 47 3.23 -34.85 28.31
C GLN A 47 2.21 -33.92 27.67
N ASP A 48 1.04 -33.77 28.27
CA ASP A 48 0.06 -32.80 27.84
C ASP A 48 0.45 -31.39 28.30
N THR A 49 0.55 -30.48 27.40
CA THR A 49 0.93 -29.09 27.67
C THR A 49 -0.21 -28.23 28.16
N LYS A 50 -1.45 -28.75 28.16
CA LYS A 50 -2.68 -28.02 28.50
C LYS A 50 -2.95 -26.82 27.57
N PHE A 51 -2.39 -26.84 26.37
CA PHE A 51 -2.68 -25.82 25.38
C PHE A 51 -4.14 -25.97 24.88
N PRO A 52 -4.90 -24.86 24.74
CA PRO A 52 -6.27 -24.94 24.27
C PRO A 52 -6.38 -25.62 22.90
N SER A 53 -7.44 -26.42 22.69
CA SER A 53 -7.69 -27.04 21.40
C SER A 53 -8.05 -25.98 20.37
N MET A 54 -7.24 -25.88 19.31
CA MET A 54 -7.44 -24.98 18.19
C MET A 54 -6.75 -25.50 16.92
N ASP A 55 -7.08 -24.96 15.77
CA ASP A 55 -6.47 -25.36 14.49
C ASP A 55 -5.12 -24.69 14.30
N ILE A 56 -4.06 -25.35 14.84
CA ILE A 56 -2.68 -24.87 14.80
C ILE A 56 -2.08 -25.17 13.43
N THR A 57 -1.46 -24.16 12.84
CA THR A 57 -0.87 -24.23 11.49
C THR A 57 0.65 -24.07 11.49
N GLY A 58 1.24 -23.59 12.58
CA GLY A 58 2.68 -23.43 12.70
C GLY A 58 3.11 -23.22 14.15
N ILE A 59 4.35 -23.58 14.45
CA ILE A 59 4.97 -23.37 15.75
C ILE A 59 6.43 -22.95 15.55
N GLY A 60 6.94 -22.04 16.36
CA GLY A 60 8.33 -21.59 16.35
C GLY A 60 8.74 -21.03 17.71
N GLU A 61 10.03 -21.00 17.99
CA GLU A 61 10.59 -20.49 19.23
C GLU A 61 11.23 -19.12 19.02
N GLY A 62 10.87 -18.15 19.86
CA GLY A 62 11.50 -16.84 19.93
C GLY A 62 12.85 -16.90 20.62
N LYS A 63 13.70 -15.90 20.41
CA LYS A 63 15.03 -15.78 21.08
C LYS A 63 14.95 -15.75 22.60
N ASP A 64 13.82 -15.40 23.16
CA ASP A 64 13.52 -15.36 24.57
C ASP A 64 13.01 -16.71 25.14
N GLY A 65 12.92 -17.74 24.27
CA GLY A 65 12.40 -19.06 24.61
C GLY A 65 10.88 -19.13 24.69
N THR A 66 10.17 -18.09 24.30
CA THR A 66 8.71 -18.15 24.16
C THR A 66 8.32 -18.89 22.88
N LEU A 67 7.21 -19.62 22.92
CA LEU A 67 6.69 -20.27 21.73
C LEU A 67 5.67 -19.39 21.04
N TRP A 68 5.80 -19.32 19.72
CA TRP A 68 4.87 -18.64 18.84
C TRP A 68 4.07 -19.68 18.07
N ILE A 69 2.75 -19.57 18.12
CA ILE A 69 1.83 -20.56 17.61
C ILE A 69 0.86 -19.89 16.65
N GLY A 70 1.02 -20.20 15.37
CA GLY A 70 0.11 -19.74 14.31
C GLY A 70 -1.16 -20.57 14.26
N THR A 71 -2.28 -19.92 14.04
CA THR A 71 -3.58 -20.56 13.99
C THR A 71 -4.38 -20.19 12.76
N ARG A 72 -5.28 -21.06 12.37
CA ARG A 72 -6.29 -20.75 11.37
C ARG A 72 -7.39 -19.89 11.99
N LYS A 73 -7.56 -18.67 11.49
CA LYS A 73 -8.62 -17.69 11.86
C LYS A 73 -8.52 -17.05 13.26
N GLN A 74 -7.47 -17.32 14.04
CA GLN A 74 -7.32 -16.71 15.37
C GLN A 74 -5.98 -15.98 15.54
N GLY A 75 -5.27 -15.69 14.45
CA GLY A 75 -3.98 -15.00 14.50
C GLY A 75 -2.88 -15.84 15.08
N VAL A 76 -1.99 -15.20 15.84
CA VAL A 76 -0.78 -15.82 16.41
C VAL A 76 -0.80 -15.70 17.93
N TYR A 77 -0.51 -16.79 18.61
CA TYR A 77 -0.34 -16.83 20.06
C TYR A 77 1.14 -16.76 20.43
N ASN A 78 1.49 -15.82 21.29
CA ASN A 78 2.76 -15.85 22.04
C ASN A 78 2.51 -16.59 23.34
N ALA A 79 3.23 -17.66 23.57
CA ALA A 79 3.02 -18.57 24.69
C ALA A 79 4.27 -18.69 25.53
N ILE A 80 4.18 -18.27 26.79
CA ILE A 80 5.23 -18.47 27.79
C ILE A 80 5.12 -19.89 28.29
N VAL A 81 6.21 -20.66 28.16
CA VAL A 81 6.33 -22.04 28.62
C VAL A 81 6.81 -22.05 30.07
N SER A 82 6.04 -22.70 30.95
CA SER A 82 6.43 -22.88 32.34
C SER A 82 7.60 -23.86 32.47
N SER A 83 8.23 -23.91 33.64
CA SER A 83 9.31 -24.87 33.94
C SER A 83 8.89 -26.34 33.77
N ASN A 84 7.59 -26.61 33.91
CA ASN A 84 7.00 -27.95 33.74
C ASN A 84 6.52 -28.22 32.31
N LEU A 85 6.93 -27.39 31.32
CA LEU A 85 6.52 -27.47 29.91
C LEU A 85 5.01 -27.42 29.68
N THR A 86 4.28 -26.71 30.53
CA THR A 86 2.83 -26.46 30.37
C THR A 86 2.56 -25.00 30.06
N PHE A 87 1.41 -24.74 29.46
CA PHE A 87 0.95 -23.39 29.17
C PHE A 87 -0.08 -22.93 30.20
N GLU A 88 0.10 -21.74 30.71
CA GLU A 88 -0.88 -21.09 31.60
C GLU A 88 -1.68 -20.06 30.80
N LYS A 89 -3.01 -19.98 31.03
CA LYS A 89 -3.86 -18.98 30.36
C LYS A 89 -3.34 -17.54 30.45
N LYS A 90 -2.72 -17.18 31.58
CA LYS A 90 -2.14 -15.85 31.80
C LYS A 90 -0.88 -15.59 30.95
N GLY A 91 -0.21 -16.64 30.51
CA GLY A 91 0.99 -16.58 29.66
C GLY A 91 0.70 -16.62 28.16
N LEU A 92 -0.58 -16.74 27.76
CA LEU A 92 -0.98 -16.74 26.37
C LEU A 92 -1.41 -15.33 25.94
N LYS A 93 -0.65 -14.72 25.05
CA LYS A 93 -1.02 -13.45 24.43
C LYS A 93 -1.41 -13.72 22.98
N ASN A 94 -2.59 -13.30 22.56
CA ASN A 94 -3.05 -13.40 21.18
C ASN A 94 -2.80 -12.10 20.41
N LEU A 95 -2.16 -12.21 19.25
CA LEU A 95 -1.91 -11.14 18.31
C LEU A 95 -2.86 -11.33 17.11
N THR A 96 -3.57 -10.27 16.74
CA THR A 96 -4.57 -10.31 15.69
C THR A 96 -4.49 -9.05 14.80
N THR A 97 -5.26 -9.06 13.73
CA THR A 97 -5.47 -7.88 12.87
C THR A 97 -6.03 -6.68 13.66
N GLN A 98 -6.84 -6.95 14.71
CA GLN A 98 -7.48 -5.91 15.52
C GLN A 98 -6.56 -5.38 16.63
N THR A 99 -5.81 -6.27 17.30
CA THR A 99 -4.99 -5.90 18.47
C THR A 99 -3.60 -5.41 18.10
N ASP A 100 -2.95 -6.09 17.16
CA ASP A 100 -1.55 -5.86 16.82
C ASP A 100 -1.36 -5.49 15.33
N LYS A 101 -2.46 -5.25 14.61
CA LYS A 101 -2.48 -4.86 13.19
C LYS A 101 -1.80 -5.88 12.26
N LEU A 102 -1.93 -7.17 12.56
CA LEU A 102 -1.48 -8.21 11.64
C LEU A 102 -2.19 -8.06 10.28
N VAL A 103 -1.55 -8.51 9.22
CA VAL A 103 -2.14 -8.47 7.87
C VAL A 103 -3.31 -9.43 7.74
N SER A 104 -3.21 -10.62 8.36
CA SER A 104 -4.25 -11.64 8.37
C SER A 104 -4.29 -12.39 9.70
N ASP A 105 -5.48 -12.81 10.13
CA ASP A 105 -5.66 -13.73 11.25
C ASP A 105 -5.67 -15.22 10.80
N ASN A 106 -5.71 -15.45 9.48
CA ASN A 106 -5.74 -16.78 8.89
C ASN A 106 -4.33 -17.26 8.54
N ILE A 107 -3.56 -17.61 9.58
CA ILE A 107 -2.15 -17.96 9.43
C ILE A 107 -2.02 -19.35 8.79
N GLY A 108 -1.18 -19.47 7.76
CA GLY A 108 -0.83 -20.71 7.09
C GLY A 108 0.49 -21.30 7.57
N ALA A 109 1.50 -20.43 7.76
CA ALA A 109 2.82 -20.83 8.23
C ALA A 109 3.46 -19.71 9.04
N ILE A 110 4.36 -20.09 9.96
CA ILE A 110 5.21 -19.16 10.71
C ILE A 110 6.66 -19.69 10.75
N CYS A 111 7.61 -18.76 10.72
CA CYS A 111 9.02 -19.05 10.95
C CYS A 111 9.67 -17.86 11.67
N ILE A 112 10.60 -18.12 12.57
CA ILE A 112 11.38 -17.08 13.22
C ILE A 112 12.81 -17.20 12.72
N ASP A 113 13.33 -16.12 12.17
CA ASP A 113 14.68 -16.09 11.65
C ASP A 113 15.75 -15.91 12.75
N ASP A 114 17.01 -16.02 12.36
CA ASP A 114 18.15 -15.86 13.27
C ASP A 114 18.26 -14.46 13.88
N ASN A 115 17.57 -13.46 13.33
CA ASN A 115 17.49 -12.11 13.87
C ASN A 115 16.34 -11.96 14.88
N GLY A 116 15.46 -12.96 14.97
CA GLY A 116 14.27 -12.96 15.82
C GLY A 116 13.07 -12.25 15.17
N LEU A 117 13.15 -11.98 13.88
CA LEU A 117 12.02 -11.49 13.09
C LEU A 117 11.10 -12.66 12.74
N MET A 118 9.82 -12.49 13.00
CA MET A 118 8.83 -13.51 12.67
C MET A 118 8.30 -13.30 11.25
N TRP A 119 8.46 -14.32 10.42
CA TRP A 119 7.90 -14.41 9.08
C TRP A 119 6.60 -15.18 9.14
N MET A 120 5.57 -14.63 8.52
CA MET A 120 4.23 -15.22 8.49
C MET A 120 3.69 -15.26 7.10
N GLY A 121 3.01 -16.36 6.80
CA GLY A 121 2.25 -16.52 5.58
C GLY A 121 0.79 -16.79 5.89
N SER A 122 -0.14 -16.14 5.19
CA SER A 122 -1.57 -16.40 5.34
C SER A 122 -2.04 -17.52 4.41
N GLN A 123 -3.22 -18.10 4.72
CA GLN A 123 -3.91 -19.01 3.81
C GLN A 123 -4.48 -18.28 2.58
N ASP A 124 -4.51 -16.96 2.62
CA ASP A 124 -5.02 -16.10 1.55
C ASP A 124 -3.90 -15.65 0.59
N GLY A 125 -2.64 -16.02 0.89
CA GLY A 125 -1.46 -15.74 0.05
C GLY A 125 -0.65 -14.53 0.47
N ASP A 126 -0.95 -13.90 1.62
CA ASP A 126 -0.15 -12.79 2.13
C ASP A 126 1.15 -13.29 2.76
N VAL A 127 2.20 -12.50 2.58
CA VAL A 127 3.49 -12.66 3.28
C VAL A 127 3.77 -11.37 4.04
N PHE A 128 4.05 -11.50 5.32
CA PHE A 128 4.33 -10.36 6.20
C PHE A 128 5.23 -10.74 7.34
N THR A 129 5.85 -9.75 7.96
CA THR A 129 6.74 -9.94 9.11
C THR A 129 6.21 -9.22 10.34
N TYR A 130 6.62 -9.71 11.51
CA TYR A 130 6.39 -9.06 12.80
C TYR A 130 7.69 -9.07 13.62
N ASP A 131 8.12 -7.91 14.06
CA ASP A 131 9.24 -7.81 15.00
C ASP A 131 8.70 -7.76 16.45
N PRO A 132 8.93 -8.79 17.27
CA PRO A 132 8.45 -8.83 18.64
C PRO A 132 8.99 -7.72 19.53
N ARG A 133 10.17 -7.15 19.21
CA ARG A 133 10.85 -6.10 19.99
C ARG A 133 10.23 -4.73 19.75
N THR A 134 9.97 -4.41 18.48
CA THR A 134 9.42 -3.11 18.07
C THR A 134 7.90 -3.12 17.90
N LYS A 135 7.31 -4.33 17.86
CA LYS A 135 5.89 -4.59 17.56
C LYS A 135 5.49 -4.08 16.17
N LYS A 136 6.45 -3.93 15.26
CA LYS A 136 6.20 -3.47 13.89
C LYS A 136 5.78 -4.66 13.03
N VAL A 137 4.68 -4.47 12.30
CA VAL A 137 4.25 -5.35 11.21
C VAL A 137 4.68 -4.72 9.89
N GLU A 138 5.21 -5.52 8.98
CA GLU A 138 5.56 -5.11 7.63
C GLU A 138 4.90 -6.06 6.63
N ASN A 139 4.09 -5.50 5.75
CA ASN A 139 3.42 -6.26 4.69
C ASN A 139 4.32 -6.37 3.45
N LEU A 140 4.65 -7.60 3.08
CA LEU A 140 5.50 -7.92 1.93
C LEU A 140 4.71 -8.57 0.79
N SER A 141 3.38 -8.64 0.88
CA SER A 141 2.52 -9.37 -0.08
C SER A 141 2.70 -8.90 -1.51
N ASN A 142 2.94 -7.60 -1.71
CA ASN A 142 3.19 -7.05 -3.07
C ASN A 142 4.47 -7.61 -3.70
N MET A 143 5.51 -7.87 -2.90
CA MET A 143 6.76 -8.48 -3.38
C MET A 143 6.54 -9.94 -3.79
N PHE A 144 5.60 -10.62 -3.14
CA PHE A 144 5.25 -12.02 -3.35
C PHE A 144 3.92 -12.20 -4.07
N ASP A 145 3.44 -11.20 -4.84
CA ASP A 145 2.17 -11.23 -5.57
C ASP A 145 2.00 -12.48 -6.48
N MET A 146 3.12 -13.08 -6.90
CA MET A 146 3.11 -14.33 -7.64
C MET A 146 2.56 -15.52 -6.84
N LEU A 147 2.54 -15.45 -5.52
CA LEU A 147 2.12 -16.57 -4.69
C LEU A 147 0.60 -16.76 -4.69
N LYS A 148 -0.22 -15.73 -4.72
CA LYS A 148 -1.72 -15.70 -4.80
C LYS A 148 -2.46 -16.97 -4.33
N GLU A 149 -1.76 -17.84 -3.60
CA GLU A 149 -2.22 -19.12 -3.07
C GLU A 149 -1.85 -19.19 -1.59
N GLY A 150 -2.57 -19.97 -0.82
CA GLY A 150 -2.26 -20.14 0.61
C GLY A 150 -0.83 -20.56 0.86
N ILE A 151 -0.17 -19.90 1.78
CA ILE A 151 1.20 -20.23 2.21
C ILE A 151 1.15 -21.46 3.11
N PHE A 152 1.89 -22.50 2.73
CA PHE A 152 1.88 -23.78 3.45
C PHE A 152 3.06 -23.93 4.40
N ASN A 153 4.22 -23.45 3.99
CA ASN A 153 5.44 -23.58 4.80
C ASN A 153 6.34 -22.35 4.62
N ILE A 154 6.96 -21.92 5.70
CA ILE A 154 8.05 -20.95 5.70
C ILE A 154 9.17 -21.53 6.55
N ILE A 155 10.42 -21.49 6.04
CA ILE A 155 11.59 -21.95 6.77
C ILE A 155 12.80 -21.10 6.39
N THR A 156 13.74 -20.94 7.32
CA THR A 156 15.03 -20.27 7.06
C THR A 156 16.13 -21.32 6.79
N ASP A 157 17.02 -21.02 5.83
CA ASP A 157 18.20 -21.84 5.61
C ASP A 157 19.39 -21.40 6.50
N GLN A 158 20.60 -21.91 6.19
CA GLN A 158 21.83 -21.57 6.93
C GLN A 158 22.44 -20.23 6.48
N LEU A 159 22.04 -19.72 5.31
CA LEU A 159 22.51 -18.45 4.75
C LEU A 159 21.61 -17.26 5.21
N GLY A 160 20.49 -17.59 5.82
CA GLY A 160 19.46 -16.62 6.27
C GLY A 160 18.42 -16.31 5.17
N HIS A 161 18.37 -17.11 4.11
CA HIS A 161 17.32 -17.00 3.10
C HIS A 161 16.01 -17.55 3.64
N ILE A 162 14.90 -17.02 3.15
CA ILE A 162 13.54 -17.42 3.52
C ILE A 162 12.97 -18.28 2.40
N TRP A 163 12.65 -19.50 2.74
CA TRP A 163 12.04 -20.46 1.83
C TRP A 163 10.54 -20.52 2.08
N ILE A 164 9.75 -20.22 1.08
CA ILE A 164 8.29 -20.16 1.14
C ILE A 164 7.71 -21.19 0.18
N SER A 165 6.79 -22.02 0.66
CA SER A 165 6.03 -22.89 -0.23
C SER A 165 4.53 -22.65 -0.16
N THR A 166 3.88 -22.79 -1.31
CA THR A 166 2.44 -22.92 -1.49
C THR A 166 2.09 -24.34 -1.91
N ASN A 167 0.87 -24.58 -2.34
CA ASN A 167 0.51 -25.86 -2.95
C ASN A 167 1.35 -26.17 -4.21
N LYS A 168 1.69 -25.17 -5.03
CA LYS A 168 2.32 -25.37 -6.34
C LYS A 168 3.73 -24.80 -6.49
N ARG A 169 4.16 -23.97 -5.56
CA ARG A 169 5.39 -23.18 -5.69
C ARG A 169 6.31 -23.36 -4.50
N VAL A 170 7.61 -23.29 -4.77
CA VAL A 170 8.67 -23.10 -3.78
C VAL A 170 9.50 -21.91 -4.21
N ILE A 171 9.65 -20.95 -3.31
CA ILE A 171 10.40 -19.72 -3.51
C ILE A 171 11.47 -19.60 -2.44
N GLU A 172 12.68 -19.24 -2.87
CA GLU A 172 13.77 -18.79 -2.00
C GLU A 172 13.88 -17.27 -2.11
N TYR A 173 13.91 -16.58 -0.99
CA TYR A 173 14.06 -15.14 -0.90
C TYR A 173 15.28 -14.78 -0.06
N ASP A 174 16.16 -13.93 -0.57
CA ASP A 174 17.27 -13.36 0.19
C ASP A 174 16.89 -11.98 0.74
N PRO A 175 16.69 -11.84 2.06
CA PRO A 175 16.33 -10.55 2.66
C PRO A 175 17.41 -9.46 2.54
N LYS A 176 18.68 -9.84 2.28
CA LYS A 176 19.80 -8.90 2.22
C LYS A 176 19.82 -8.10 0.92
N ASN A 177 19.48 -8.74 -0.18
CA ASN A 177 19.53 -8.12 -1.52
C ASN A 177 18.18 -8.07 -2.23
N GLY A 178 17.12 -8.67 -1.62
CA GLY A 178 15.79 -8.74 -2.20
C GLY A 178 15.64 -9.73 -3.36
N GLY A 179 16.62 -10.62 -3.56
CA GLY A 179 16.57 -11.64 -4.59
C GLY A 179 15.50 -12.70 -4.34
N ILE A 180 14.77 -13.07 -5.38
CA ILE A 180 13.76 -14.13 -5.33
C ILE A 180 14.03 -15.15 -6.42
N MET A 181 14.15 -16.43 -6.02
CA MET A 181 14.25 -17.56 -6.91
C MET A 181 12.96 -18.39 -6.84
N ASP A 182 12.32 -18.61 -7.99
CA ASP A 182 11.14 -19.46 -8.10
C ASP A 182 11.55 -20.82 -8.70
N TYR A 183 11.52 -21.85 -7.87
CA TYR A 183 11.89 -23.22 -8.24
C TYR A 183 10.76 -23.98 -8.94
N SER A 184 9.52 -23.52 -8.88
CA SER A 184 8.36 -24.17 -9.50
C SER A 184 8.43 -24.21 -11.04
N THR A 185 9.23 -23.34 -11.63
CA THR A 185 9.45 -23.29 -13.09
C THR A 185 10.63 -24.13 -13.59
N MET A 186 11.30 -24.86 -12.68
CA MET A 186 12.43 -25.72 -13.04
C MET A 186 11.94 -27.12 -13.43
N ASP A 187 12.46 -27.66 -14.53
CA ASP A 187 12.06 -28.97 -15.10
C ASP A 187 12.27 -30.14 -14.14
N ASP A 188 13.17 -29.99 -13.16
CA ASP A 188 13.52 -31.02 -12.18
C ASP A 188 12.62 -31.08 -10.96
N VAL A 189 11.67 -30.14 -10.79
CA VAL A 189 10.74 -30.14 -9.67
C VAL A 189 9.55 -31.04 -9.99
N MET A 190 9.67 -32.32 -9.65
CA MET A 190 8.65 -33.33 -9.94
C MET A 190 7.37 -33.28 -9.07
N VAL A 191 7.34 -32.41 -8.05
CA VAL A 191 6.22 -32.33 -7.12
C VAL A 191 5.15 -31.41 -7.67
N ASN A 192 3.98 -31.95 -8.00
CA ASN A 192 2.87 -31.16 -8.53
C ASN A 192 2.03 -30.47 -7.42
N SER A 193 2.20 -30.89 -6.17
CA SER A 193 1.47 -30.33 -5.04
C SER A 193 2.22 -30.57 -3.75
N PHE A 194 2.69 -29.51 -3.13
CA PHE A 194 3.34 -29.55 -1.81
C PHE A 194 2.28 -29.63 -0.72
N MET A 195 2.66 -30.21 0.43
CA MET A 195 1.75 -30.41 1.57
C MET A 195 2.04 -29.44 2.71
N PRO A 196 1.01 -28.97 3.43
CA PRO A 196 1.21 -28.16 4.63
C PRO A 196 2.03 -28.90 5.68
N ASN A 197 2.92 -28.18 6.36
CA ASN A 197 3.77 -28.72 7.44
C ASN A 197 4.66 -29.93 7.03
N SER A 198 4.89 -30.10 5.75
CA SER A 198 5.72 -31.18 5.20
C SER A 198 7.04 -30.63 4.70
N TYR A 199 7.89 -30.21 5.63
CA TYR A 199 9.21 -29.65 5.32
C TYR A 199 10.24 -30.03 6.37
N LEU A 200 11.52 -29.99 6.00
CA LEU A 200 12.63 -30.27 6.88
C LEU A 200 13.90 -29.54 6.42
N LYS A 201 14.58 -28.87 7.34
CA LYS A 201 15.96 -28.44 7.15
C LYS A 201 16.90 -29.50 7.71
N THR A 202 17.73 -30.06 6.87
CA THR A 202 18.74 -31.06 7.29
C THR A 202 19.92 -30.38 7.99
N ARG A 203 20.68 -31.14 8.76
CA ARG A 203 21.96 -30.67 9.35
C ARG A 203 22.99 -30.25 8.31
N SER A 204 22.90 -30.81 7.07
CA SER A 204 23.76 -30.43 5.95
C SER A 204 23.27 -29.18 5.21
N GLY A 205 22.21 -28.50 5.67
CA GLY A 205 21.68 -27.30 5.08
C GLY A 205 20.68 -27.51 3.93
N LYS A 206 20.40 -28.74 3.52
CA LYS A 206 19.39 -29.00 2.48
C LYS A 206 17.98 -28.75 3.00
N ILE A 207 17.11 -28.19 2.17
CA ILE A 207 15.69 -28.00 2.43
C ILE A 207 14.90 -29.08 1.70
N LEU A 208 14.06 -29.77 2.43
CA LEU A 208 13.18 -30.82 1.89
C LEU A 208 11.73 -30.35 1.99
N TYR A 209 10.99 -30.54 0.91
CA TYR A 209 9.53 -30.37 0.92
C TYR A 209 8.84 -31.64 0.44
N GLY A 210 7.91 -32.11 1.24
CA GLY A 210 7.07 -33.28 0.89
C GLY A 210 5.84 -32.84 0.08
N GLY A 211 5.46 -33.71 -0.85
CA GLY A 211 4.29 -33.50 -1.68
C GLY A 211 3.64 -34.80 -2.13
N ASN A 212 2.65 -34.71 -3.00
CA ASN A 212 1.84 -35.83 -3.44
C ASN A 212 2.59 -36.90 -4.26
N LYS A 213 3.75 -36.56 -4.83
CA LYS A 213 4.57 -37.46 -5.66
C LYS A 213 5.93 -37.78 -5.05
N GLY A 214 6.18 -37.38 -3.82
CA GLY A 214 7.44 -37.64 -3.14
C GLY A 214 8.00 -36.44 -2.42
N ILE A 215 9.33 -36.36 -2.33
CA ILE A 215 10.06 -35.32 -1.63
C ILE A 215 10.94 -34.57 -2.61
N SER A 216 10.80 -33.28 -2.70
CA SER A 216 11.75 -32.40 -3.41
C SER A 216 12.84 -31.97 -2.46
N VAL A 217 14.08 -32.01 -2.92
CA VAL A 217 15.28 -31.65 -2.15
C VAL A 217 15.93 -30.45 -2.80
N PHE A 218 16.04 -29.36 -2.06
CA PHE A 218 16.68 -28.13 -2.50
C PHE A 218 18.00 -27.93 -1.76
N THR A 219 19.01 -27.51 -2.48
CA THR A 219 20.28 -27.10 -1.88
C THR A 219 20.41 -25.59 -2.00
N PRO A 220 20.37 -24.84 -0.88
CA PRO A 220 20.61 -23.41 -0.93
C PRO A 220 21.98 -23.09 -1.51
N TYR A 221 22.05 -22.09 -2.38
CA TYR A 221 23.29 -21.68 -3.02
C TYR A 221 23.62 -20.23 -2.65
N GLU A 222 24.91 -19.96 -2.46
CA GLU A 222 25.42 -18.59 -2.22
C GLU A 222 25.27 -17.67 -3.46
N HIS A 223 24.91 -18.21 -4.63
CA HIS A 223 24.83 -17.42 -5.87
C HIS A 223 23.71 -16.36 -5.87
N LEU A 224 22.76 -16.43 -4.95
CA LEU A 224 21.84 -15.31 -4.73
C LEU A 224 22.56 -14.07 -4.17
N SER A 225 23.73 -14.25 -3.54
CA SER A 225 24.54 -13.18 -2.98
C SER A 225 25.62 -12.63 -3.94
N ASP A 226 25.99 -13.40 -4.98
CA ASP A 226 27.10 -13.04 -5.86
C ASP A 226 26.69 -12.07 -6.98
N ASN A 227 27.05 -10.83 -6.75
CA ASN A 227 27.22 -9.76 -7.73
C ASN A 227 25.97 -9.44 -8.56
N PRO A 228 25.08 -8.59 -8.04
CA PRO A 228 23.93 -8.12 -8.83
C PRO A 228 24.48 -7.45 -10.09
N ARG A 229 24.35 -8.14 -11.22
CA ARG A 229 24.72 -7.58 -12.53
C ARG A 229 24.01 -6.24 -12.67
N ARG A 230 24.74 -5.21 -13.10
CA ARG A 230 24.15 -3.92 -13.45
C ARG A 230 23.30 -4.11 -14.71
N ILE A 231 22.10 -4.66 -14.54
CA ILE A 231 21.14 -4.74 -15.63
C ILE A 231 20.53 -3.37 -15.78
N ARG A 232 20.82 -2.74 -16.89
CA ARG A 232 20.23 -1.43 -17.21
C ARG A 232 18.81 -1.64 -17.68
N THR A 233 17.89 -0.96 -17.03
CA THR A 233 16.53 -0.77 -17.51
C THR A 233 16.41 0.57 -18.17
N MET A 234 15.56 0.66 -19.16
CA MET A 234 15.26 1.90 -19.86
C MET A 234 13.78 1.98 -20.19
N VAL A 235 13.28 3.18 -20.33
CA VAL A 235 11.98 3.40 -20.97
C VAL A 235 12.14 3.15 -22.46
N ALA A 236 11.29 2.28 -22.99
CA ALA A 236 11.30 1.89 -24.40
C ALA A 236 10.39 2.79 -25.24
N ASP A 237 9.20 3.11 -24.71
CA ASP A 237 8.22 4.00 -25.35
C ASP A 237 7.35 4.69 -24.30
N VAL A 238 6.71 5.75 -24.70
CA VAL A 238 5.67 6.44 -23.91
C VAL A 238 4.45 6.63 -24.79
N LYS A 239 3.32 6.09 -24.36
CA LYS A 239 2.06 6.23 -25.07
C LYS A 239 1.15 7.19 -24.32
N ILE A 240 0.56 8.12 -25.03
CA ILE A 240 -0.40 9.10 -24.53
C ILE A 240 -1.73 8.86 -25.21
N ASP A 241 -2.77 8.57 -24.43
CA ASP A 241 -4.10 8.18 -24.95
C ASP A 241 -4.04 7.07 -26.01
N GLY A 242 -3.09 6.12 -25.84
CA GLY A 242 -2.88 4.98 -26.73
C GLY A 242 -2.01 5.26 -27.97
N VAL A 243 -1.52 6.49 -28.15
CA VAL A 243 -0.64 6.86 -29.26
C VAL A 243 0.82 6.89 -28.79
N SER A 244 1.70 6.16 -29.48
CA SER A 244 3.13 6.13 -29.19
C SER A 244 3.79 7.48 -29.49
N SER A 245 4.53 8.01 -28.55
CA SER A 245 5.27 9.26 -28.71
C SER A 245 6.44 9.15 -29.71
N LEU A 246 6.91 7.92 -30.01
CA LEU A 246 7.95 7.69 -31.00
C LEU A 246 7.46 7.87 -32.44
N LEU A 247 6.13 7.79 -32.66
CA LEU A 247 5.51 7.96 -33.98
C LEU A 247 5.17 9.43 -34.30
N GLU A 248 5.20 10.30 -33.32
CA GLU A 248 4.96 11.74 -33.51
C GLU A 248 6.18 12.41 -34.15
N LYS A 249 5.98 13.13 -35.26
CA LYS A 249 7.04 13.81 -36.04
C LYS A 249 7.81 14.90 -35.25
N ASP A 250 7.19 15.46 -34.21
CA ASP A 250 7.78 16.50 -33.35
C ASP A 250 8.14 15.93 -31.96
N ASN A 251 9.04 14.99 -31.95
CA ASN A 251 9.42 14.12 -30.83
C ASN A 251 10.02 14.87 -29.61
N GLN A 252 9.31 15.87 -29.08
CA GLN A 252 9.71 16.62 -27.89
C GLN A 252 9.22 15.99 -26.58
N ARG A 253 8.24 15.08 -26.63
CA ARG A 253 7.58 14.52 -25.44
C ARG A 253 8.38 13.45 -24.74
N PHE A 254 9.08 12.60 -25.49
CA PHE A 254 9.99 11.59 -24.92
C PHE A 254 11.37 11.65 -25.58
N ASN A 255 12.39 11.91 -24.79
CA ASN A 255 13.76 11.92 -25.25
C ASN A 255 14.47 10.63 -24.75
N LEU A 256 14.65 9.69 -25.66
CA LEU A 256 15.35 8.41 -25.41
C LEU A 256 16.76 8.59 -24.86
N ARG A 257 17.47 9.65 -25.29
CA ARG A 257 18.88 9.85 -24.91
C ARG A 257 19.00 10.40 -23.49
N SER A 258 18.14 11.35 -23.11
CA SER A 258 18.15 11.96 -21.79
C SER A 258 17.23 11.27 -20.79
N GLN A 259 16.41 10.29 -21.26
CA GLN A 259 15.39 9.63 -20.45
C GLN A 259 14.49 10.65 -19.72
N THR A 260 14.03 11.65 -20.48
CA THR A 260 13.11 12.67 -19.97
C THR A 260 11.77 12.57 -20.69
N ILE A 261 10.69 12.69 -19.93
CA ILE A 261 9.31 12.61 -20.42
C ILE A 261 8.61 13.92 -20.08
N SER A 262 7.97 14.53 -21.06
CA SER A 262 7.15 15.72 -20.86
C SER A 262 5.72 15.48 -21.32
N PHE A 263 4.75 15.90 -20.50
CA PHE A 263 3.33 15.78 -20.76
C PHE A 263 2.69 17.16 -20.79
N ASP A 264 1.75 17.34 -21.69
CA ASP A 264 0.91 18.53 -21.75
C ASP A 264 -0.18 18.47 -20.66
N ALA A 265 -0.75 19.62 -20.35
CA ALA A 265 -1.83 19.73 -19.36
C ALA A 265 -3.04 18.83 -19.67
N GLY A 266 -3.33 18.61 -20.95
CA GLY A 266 -4.47 17.85 -21.44
C GLY A 266 -4.29 16.34 -21.44
N ASP A 267 -3.07 15.84 -21.32
CA ASP A 267 -2.74 14.40 -21.42
C ASP A 267 -3.32 13.63 -20.22
N LYS A 268 -4.02 12.53 -20.49
CA LYS A 268 -4.73 11.78 -19.45
C LYS A 268 -4.18 10.38 -19.25
N ASN A 269 -4.36 9.49 -20.23
CA ASN A 269 -3.96 8.09 -20.11
C ASN A 269 -2.50 7.94 -20.55
N ILE A 270 -1.61 7.74 -19.61
CA ILE A 270 -0.18 7.68 -19.81
C ILE A 270 0.28 6.25 -19.57
N GLU A 271 0.89 5.64 -20.58
CA GLU A 271 1.50 4.33 -20.52
C GLU A 271 3.01 4.50 -20.76
N ILE A 272 3.81 4.05 -19.82
CA ILE A 272 5.28 4.09 -19.89
C ILE A 272 5.75 2.66 -20.10
N ASP A 273 6.17 2.32 -21.31
CA ASP A 273 6.73 1.03 -21.66
C ASP A 273 8.22 0.98 -21.31
N PHE A 274 8.66 -0.10 -20.71
CA PHE A 274 10.04 -0.26 -20.28
C PHE A 274 10.60 -1.65 -20.62
N SER A 275 11.91 -1.74 -20.74
CA SER A 275 12.61 -3.00 -21.04
C SER A 275 13.97 -3.06 -20.35
N SER A 276 14.39 -4.27 -20.00
CA SER A 276 15.76 -4.58 -19.56
C SER A 276 16.66 -5.00 -20.70
N LEU A 277 16.16 -5.06 -21.94
CA LEU A 277 16.86 -5.57 -23.13
C LEU A 277 17.36 -7.02 -22.97
N ASN A 278 16.83 -7.76 -22.03
CA ASN A 278 17.15 -9.17 -21.86
C ASN A 278 16.08 -10.03 -22.53
N TYR A 279 16.36 -10.46 -23.74
CA TYR A 279 15.43 -11.24 -24.57
C TYR A 279 15.55 -12.75 -24.40
N ALA A 280 16.55 -13.23 -23.63
CA ALA A 280 16.81 -14.68 -23.52
C ALA A 280 15.72 -15.40 -22.70
N PHE A 281 15.23 -14.78 -21.62
CA PHE A 281 14.21 -15.36 -20.73
C PHE A 281 13.28 -14.25 -20.21
N PRO A 282 12.43 -13.64 -21.06
CA PRO A 282 11.61 -12.50 -20.68
C PRO A 282 10.63 -12.83 -19.54
N ASP A 283 10.11 -14.06 -19.51
CA ASP A 283 9.13 -14.50 -18.50
C ASP A 283 9.72 -14.65 -17.08
N LYS A 284 11.06 -14.79 -16.98
CA LYS A 284 11.75 -14.88 -15.68
C LYS A 284 12.12 -13.54 -15.07
N ILE A 285 12.04 -12.48 -15.86
CA ILE A 285 12.40 -11.13 -15.40
C ILE A 285 11.20 -10.51 -14.71
N LYS A 286 11.45 -9.78 -13.62
CA LYS A 286 10.47 -8.96 -12.92
C LYS A 286 10.91 -7.52 -12.94
N TYR A 287 9.94 -6.65 -12.94
CA TYR A 287 10.18 -5.22 -12.86
C TYR A 287 9.51 -4.65 -11.62
N ALA A 288 10.08 -3.60 -11.08
CA ALA A 288 9.41 -2.79 -10.09
C ALA A 288 9.59 -1.32 -10.46
N TYR A 289 8.50 -0.57 -10.37
CA TYR A 289 8.50 0.85 -10.65
C TYR A 289 7.81 1.64 -9.55
N LYS A 290 8.14 2.93 -9.47
CA LYS A 290 7.53 3.86 -8.53
C LYS A 290 7.59 5.26 -9.09
N MET A 291 6.46 5.97 -9.14
CA MET A 291 6.39 7.40 -9.44
C MET A 291 6.36 8.21 -8.15
N GLU A 292 7.33 9.10 -7.98
CA GLU A 292 7.43 9.95 -6.80
C GLU A 292 6.17 10.82 -6.62
N GLY A 293 5.56 10.75 -5.41
CA GLY A 293 4.35 11.51 -5.07
C GLY A 293 3.07 11.08 -5.80
N VAL A 294 3.07 9.89 -6.41
CA VAL A 294 1.89 9.23 -7.00
C VAL A 294 1.71 7.84 -6.42
N ASP A 295 2.79 7.04 -6.43
CA ASP A 295 2.78 5.71 -5.83
C ASP A 295 3.31 5.78 -4.39
N ASP A 296 2.61 5.18 -3.46
CA ASP A 296 3.04 5.12 -2.05
C ASP A 296 4.24 4.20 -1.89
N ASP A 297 4.29 3.08 -2.64
CA ASP A 297 5.35 2.08 -2.59
C ASP A 297 5.68 1.54 -3.98
N TRP A 298 6.67 0.63 -4.08
CA TRP A 298 7.04 -0.03 -5.31
C TRP A 298 5.92 -0.92 -5.86
N VAL A 299 5.60 -0.75 -7.15
CA VAL A 299 4.68 -1.61 -7.89
C VAL A 299 5.47 -2.69 -8.60
N TYR A 300 5.22 -3.95 -8.26
CA TYR A 300 5.91 -5.11 -8.80
C TYR A 300 5.12 -5.72 -9.94
N VAL A 301 5.78 -5.93 -11.09
CA VAL A 301 5.16 -6.49 -12.30
C VAL A 301 6.04 -7.60 -12.90
N ARG A 302 5.41 -8.53 -13.61
CA ARG A 302 6.10 -9.63 -14.31
C ARG A 302 6.64 -9.17 -15.67
N GLY A 303 7.51 -9.98 -16.25
CA GLY A 303 8.09 -9.73 -17.56
C GLY A 303 7.10 -9.69 -18.73
N ASP A 304 5.91 -10.25 -18.57
CA ASP A 304 4.81 -10.17 -19.53
C ASP A 304 4.07 -8.82 -19.51
N ARG A 305 4.25 -8.04 -18.43
CA ARG A 305 3.66 -6.71 -18.24
C ARG A 305 4.78 -5.66 -18.11
N GLN A 306 5.33 -5.23 -19.22
CA GLN A 306 6.45 -4.30 -19.28
C GLN A 306 6.01 -2.84 -19.44
N PHE A 307 4.96 -2.44 -18.72
CA PHE A 307 4.46 -1.07 -18.75
C PHE A 307 3.89 -0.63 -17.41
N ALA A 308 3.98 0.67 -17.14
CA ALA A 308 3.29 1.38 -16.07
C ALA A 308 2.18 2.24 -16.64
N PHE A 309 0.98 2.17 -16.07
CA PHE A 309 -0.17 2.93 -16.53
C PHE A 309 -0.61 3.93 -15.46
N TYR A 310 -0.75 5.20 -15.86
CA TYR A 310 -1.21 6.29 -15.01
C TYR A 310 -2.36 7.03 -15.66
N ASN A 311 -3.47 7.17 -14.94
CA ASN A 311 -4.57 8.02 -15.35
C ASN A 311 -4.46 9.36 -14.63
N GLN A 312 -4.23 10.46 -15.37
CA GLN A 312 -4.13 11.82 -14.86
C GLN A 312 -2.99 12.04 -13.85
N LEU A 313 -1.77 12.16 -14.34
CA LEU A 313 -0.65 12.59 -13.50
C LEU A 313 -0.86 14.02 -12.97
N PRO A 314 -0.52 14.29 -11.70
CA PRO A 314 -0.51 15.65 -11.16
C PRO A 314 0.54 16.50 -11.87
N LYS A 315 0.29 17.82 -11.98
CA LYS A 315 1.22 18.79 -12.56
C LYS A 315 2.53 18.88 -11.77
N GLY A 316 3.59 19.26 -12.46
CA GLY A 316 4.92 19.47 -11.89
C GLY A 316 5.95 18.42 -12.33
N LYS A 317 7.15 18.53 -11.75
CA LYS A 317 8.26 17.61 -12.01
C LYS A 317 8.25 16.49 -10.99
N ARG A 318 8.52 15.26 -11.45
CA ARG A 318 8.56 14.03 -10.64
C ARG A 318 9.64 13.11 -11.16
N THR A 319 10.03 12.15 -10.35
CA THR A 319 10.98 11.11 -10.75
C THR A 319 10.24 9.77 -10.84
N PHE A 320 10.36 9.12 -11.97
CA PHE A 320 9.92 7.74 -12.14
C PHE A 320 11.11 6.82 -11.94
N TYR A 321 11.03 5.96 -10.95
CA TYR A 321 12.03 4.96 -10.60
C TYR A 321 11.67 3.63 -11.21
N LEU A 322 12.65 2.96 -11.81
CA LEU A 322 12.48 1.65 -12.43
C LEU A 322 13.67 0.76 -12.10
N LYS A 323 13.40 -0.45 -11.64
CA LYS A 323 14.40 -1.50 -11.43
C LYS A 323 13.92 -2.84 -11.98
N THR A 324 14.86 -3.75 -12.25
CA THR A 324 14.58 -5.09 -12.80
C THR A 324 15.36 -6.15 -12.06
N THR A 325 14.91 -7.40 -12.19
CA THR A 325 15.69 -8.55 -11.77
C THR A 325 16.53 -9.09 -12.93
N ASP A 326 17.52 -9.93 -12.59
CA ASP A 326 18.15 -10.82 -13.56
C ASP A 326 17.27 -12.06 -13.82
N THR A 327 17.78 -13.00 -14.62
CA THR A 327 17.12 -14.28 -14.93
C THR A 327 17.02 -15.21 -13.72
N ASN A 328 17.80 -14.95 -12.66
CA ASN A 328 17.80 -15.70 -11.41
C ASN A 328 16.88 -15.05 -10.35
N GLY A 329 16.18 -13.98 -10.71
CA GLY A 329 15.30 -13.27 -9.79
C GLY A 329 15.99 -12.27 -8.87
N LEU A 330 17.30 -12.05 -9.00
CA LEU A 330 18.06 -11.07 -8.24
C LEU A 330 17.77 -9.65 -8.73
N TRP A 331 17.38 -8.77 -7.82
CA TRP A 331 17.18 -7.36 -8.14
C TRP A 331 18.51 -6.68 -8.51
N SER A 332 18.49 -5.94 -9.62
CA SER A 332 19.62 -5.09 -10.01
C SER A 332 19.84 -3.98 -8.98
N ASN A 333 21.11 -3.69 -8.67
CA ASN A 333 21.48 -2.50 -7.89
C ASN A 333 21.32 -1.19 -8.69
N TYR A 334 21.04 -1.30 -9.99
CA TYR A 334 20.79 -0.15 -10.84
C TYR A 334 19.32 0.19 -10.80
N ILE A 335 19.02 1.40 -10.34
CA ILE A 335 17.69 2.02 -10.40
C ILE A 335 17.76 3.06 -11.50
N ALA A 336 16.95 2.92 -12.54
CA ALA A 336 16.81 3.94 -13.56
C ALA A 336 15.93 5.07 -13.01
N GLU A 337 16.42 6.30 -13.13
CA GLU A 337 15.72 7.52 -12.72
C GLU A 337 15.32 8.30 -13.97
N ILE A 338 14.04 8.41 -14.21
CA ILE A 338 13.47 9.07 -15.37
C ILE A 338 12.74 10.33 -14.90
N GLN A 339 13.13 11.48 -15.44
CA GLN A 339 12.49 12.74 -15.11
C GLN A 339 11.19 12.89 -15.88
N VAL A 340 10.09 13.02 -15.16
CA VAL A 340 8.76 13.20 -15.70
C VAL A 340 8.28 14.61 -15.35
N SER A 341 7.85 15.37 -16.35
CA SER A 341 7.27 16.69 -16.16
C SER A 341 5.90 16.80 -16.80
N LYS A 342 4.93 17.32 -16.06
CA LYS A 342 3.62 17.68 -16.60
C LYS A 342 3.41 19.17 -16.51
N GLU A 343 3.15 19.80 -17.66
CA GLU A 343 2.92 21.23 -17.74
C GLU A 343 1.56 21.61 -17.11
N PRO A 344 1.50 22.78 -16.43
CA PRO A 344 0.25 23.30 -15.92
C PRO A 344 -0.63 23.78 -17.09
N ALA A 345 -1.95 23.68 -16.95
CA ALA A 345 -2.87 24.28 -17.91
C ALA A 345 -2.67 25.82 -17.95
N PHE A 346 -2.96 26.44 -19.12
CA PHE A 346 -2.78 27.89 -19.30
C PHE A 346 -3.50 28.72 -18.23
N TYR A 347 -4.66 28.25 -17.76
CA TYR A 347 -5.44 28.90 -16.69
C TYR A 347 -4.87 28.68 -15.27
N GLU A 348 -3.88 27.80 -15.10
CA GLU A 348 -3.19 27.50 -13.85
C GLU A 348 -1.78 28.11 -13.79
N THR A 349 -1.42 28.94 -14.80
CA THR A 349 -0.14 29.64 -14.81
C THR A 349 -0.22 30.87 -13.90
N TRP A 350 0.95 31.32 -13.39
CA TRP A 350 1.01 32.50 -12.52
C TRP A 350 0.45 33.77 -13.21
N TRP A 351 0.59 33.88 -14.54
CA TRP A 351 -0.02 34.94 -15.35
C TRP A 351 -1.55 34.90 -15.34
N ALA A 352 -2.13 33.72 -15.40
CA ALA A 352 -3.58 33.54 -15.29
C ALA A 352 -4.10 33.99 -13.93
N TYR A 353 -3.40 33.66 -12.85
CA TYR A 353 -3.76 34.12 -11.52
C TYR A 353 -3.64 35.65 -11.38
N MET A 354 -2.60 36.29 -11.94
CA MET A 354 -2.53 37.75 -12.03
C MET A 354 -3.72 38.33 -12.79
N PHE A 355 -4.08 37.74 -13.91
CA PHE A 355 -5.23 38.17 -14.70
C PHE A 355 -6.54 38.07 -13.91
N TYR A 356 -6.74 36.98 -13.15
CA TYR A 356 -7.92 36.84 -12.30
C TYR A 356 -7.98 37.90 -11.20
N VAL A 357 -6.86 38.20 -10.58
CA VAL A 357 -6.78 39.29 -9.58
C VAL A 357 -7.16 40.63 -10.20
N VAL A 358 -6.64 40.95 -11.39
CA VAL A 358 -6.99 42.18 -12.12
C VAL A 358 -8.48 42.22 -12.44
N LEU A 359 -9.07 41.11 -12.90
CA LEU A 359 -10.52 41.02 -13.17
C LEU A 359 -11.36 41.26 -11.90
N VAL A 360 -10.96 40.70 -10.77
CA VAL A 360 -11.64 40.93 -9.49
C VAL A 360 -11.57 42.41 -9.08
N ILE A 361 -10.39 43.02 -9.17
CA ILE A 361 -10.20 44.44 -8.86
C ILE A 361 -11.05 45.32 -9.79
N LEU A 362 -11.06 45.03 -11.08
CA LEU A 362 -11.86 45.75 -12.07
C LEU A 362 -13.37 45.61 -11.78
N SER A 363 -13.81 44.40 -11.44
CA SER A 363 -15.20 44.12 -11.06
C SER A 363 -15.61 44.92 -9.82
N LEU A 364 -14.77 44.93 -8.79
CA LEU A 364 -14.99 45.73 -7.56
C LEU A 364 -15.01 47.22 -7.87
N TYR A 365 -14.11 47.72 -8.72
CA TYR A 365 -14.10 49.12 -9.15
C TYR A 365 -15.39 49.52 -9.91
N LEU A 366 -15.82 48.68 -10.86
CA LEU A 366 -17.08 48.92 -11.58
C LEU A 366 -18.29 48.86 -10.67
N PHE A 367 -18.30 47.94 -9.71
CA PHE A 367 -19.35 47.86 -8.71
C PHE A 367 -19.39 49.13 -7.81
N TYR A 368 -18.20 49.56 -7.30
CA TYR A 368 -18.08 50.79 -6.53
C TYR A 368 -18.56 52.01 -7.33
N ARG A 369 -18.13 52.12 -8.60
CA ARG A 369 -18.56 53.21 -9.50
C ARG A 369 -20.06 53.21 -9.73
N ARG A 370 -20.66 52.02 -9.92
CA ARG A 370 -22.11 51.88 -10.04
C ARG A 370 -22.84 52.29 -8.73
N MET A 371 -22.31 51.86 -7.61
CA MET A 371 -22.90 52.19 -6.31
C MET A 371 -22.82 53.70 -6.01
N LYS A 372 -21.65 54.31 -6.32
CA LYS A 372 -21.49 55.79 -6.17
C LYS A 372 -22.47 56.55 -7.06
N ARG A 373 -22.64 56.17 -8.32
CA ARG A 373 -23.61 56.78 -9.25
C ARG A 373 -25.05 56.62 -8.72
N ARG A 374 -25.43 55.49 -8.19
CA ARG A 374 -26.75 55.24 -7.61
C ARG A 374 -27.00 56.13 -6.38
N LEU A 375 -25.99 56.30 -5.53
CA LEU A 375 -26.06 57.15 -4.37
C LEU A 375 -26.20 58.64 -4.77
N GLN A 376 -25.44 59.12 -5.75
CA GLN A 376 -25.56 60.47 -6.31
C GLN A 376 -26.94 60.72 -6.86
N LEU A 377 -27.46 59.81 -7.72
CA LEU A 377 -28.80 59.93 -8.27
C LEU A 377 -29.89 59.98 -7.19
N ARG A 378 -29.78 59.18 -6.16
CA ARG A 378 -30.73 59.22 -5.02
C ARG A 378 -30.63 60.53 -4.26
N HIS A 379 -29.44 61.09 -4.13
CA HIS A 379 -29.24 62.37 -3.50
C HIS A 379 -29.85 63.52 -4.29
N GLU A 380 -29.60 63.54 -5.62
CA GLU A 380 -30.21 64.50 -6.56
C GLU A 380 -31.75 64.43 -6.55
N LEU A 381 -32.33 63.21 -6.57
CA LEU A 381 -33.78 63.00 -6.51
C LEU A 381 -34.35 63.53 -5.18
N LYS A 382 -33.64 63.31 -4.04
CA LYS A 382 -34.08 63.85 -2.75
C LYS A 382 -34.06 65.38 -2.71
N ILE A 383 -32.99 65.98 -3.29
CA ILE A 383 -32.92 67.48 -3.37
C ILE A 383 -34.06 68.01 -4.22
N ALA A 384 -34.29 67.41 -5.43
CA ALA A 384 -35.36 67.79 -6.31
C ALA A 384 -36.78 67.64 -5.65
N GLN A 385 -36.98 66.62 -4.83
CA GLN A 385 -38.21 66.45 -4.06
C GLN A 385 -38.38 67.57 -3.01
N ILE A 386 -37.33 67.86 -2.27
CA ILE A 386 -37.35 68.94 -1.24
C ILE A 386 -37.62 70.31 -1.92
N ASP A 387 -36.97 70.59 -3.05
CA ASP A 387 -37.20 71.84 -3.78
C ASP A 387 -38.62 71.94 -4.31
N ARG A 388 -39.17 70.82 -4.81
CA ARG A 388 -40.57 70.77 -5.23
C ARG A 388 -41.54 71.00 -4.04
N GLU A 389 -41.34 70.36 -2.92
CA GLU A 389 -42.18 70.54 -1.72
C GLU A 389 -42.13 72.01 -1.23
N LYS A 390 -40.91 72.61 -1.18
CA LYS A 390 -40.80 74.07 -0.85
C LYS A 390 -41.47 74.93 -1.85
N SER A 391 -41.39 74.63 -3.16
CA SER A 391 -42.08 75.40 -4.19
C SER A 391 -43.63 75.31 -4.03
N GLU A 392 -44.13 74.09 -3.77
CA GLU A 392 -45.54 73.86 -3.54
C GLU A 392 -46.04 74.62 -2.26
N GLU A 393 -45.24 74.56 -1.22
CA GLU A 393 -45.54 75.29 0.06
C GLU A 393 -45.56 76.81 -0.15
N LEU A 394 -44.57 77.32 -0.93
CA LEU A 394 -44.58 78.76 -1.29
C LEU A 394 -45.79 79.15 -2.12
N VAL A 395 -46.22 78.33 -3.06
CA VAL A 395 -47.39 78.54 -3.86
C VAL A 395 -48.68 78.56 -2.96
N GLN A 396 -48.79 77.58 -2.08
CA GLN A 396 -49.90 77.53 -1.13
C GLN A 396 -49.90 78.73 -0.19
N THR A 397 -48.73 79.15 0.27
CA THR A 397 -48.62 80.33 1.15
C THR A 397 -49.04 81.61 0.41
N LYS A 398 -48.62 81.79 -0.84
CA LYS A 398 -49.08 82.91 -1.69
C LYS A 398 -50.55 82.85 -1.94
N LEU A 399 -51.12 81.69 -2.29
CA LEU A 399 -52.59 81.59 -2.48
C LEU A 399 -53.33 81.93 -1.24
N ARG A 400 -52.90 81.49 -0.05
CA ARG A 400 -53.52 81.81 1.26
C ARG A 400 -53.41 83.30 1.54
N TYR A 401 -52.25 83.90 1.20
CA TYR A 401 -52.07 85.37 1.35
C TYR A 401 -52.99 86.13 0.42
N PHE A 402 -53.13 85.72 -0.88
CA PHE A 402 -54.09 86.33 -1.81
C PHE A 402 -55.55 86.14 -1.32
N THR A 403 -55.91 84.98 -0.86
CA THR A 403 -57.27 84.72 -0.30
C THR A 403 -57.58 85.63 0.90
N ASN A 404 -56.67 85.80 1.81
CA ASN A 404 -56.83 86.66 2.98
C ASN A 404 -56.94 88.14 2.58
N ILE A 405 -56.10 88.64 1.65
CA ILE A 405 -56.15 89.99 1.11
C ILE A 405 -57.47 90.20 0.38
N SER A 406 -57.93 89.24 -0.44
CA SER A 406 -59.21 89.34 -1.12
C SER A 406 -60.38 89.42 -0.14
N HIS A 407 -60.37 88.67 0.95
CA HIS A 407 -61.35 88.67 1.97
C HIS A 407 -61.35 90.03 2.75
N ASP A 408 -60.15 90.54 3.12
CA ASP A 408 -59.99 91.80 3.84
C ASP A 408 -60.28 93.01 2.97
N LEU A 409 -60.20 92.92 1.66
CA LEU A 409 -60.63 93.97 0.70
C LEU A 409 -62.14 93.92 0.40
N LEU A 410 -62.72 92.71 0.34
CA LEU A 410 -64.18 92.56 0.09
C LEU A 410 -65.04 92.95 1.27
N THR A 411 -64.54 92.75 2.49
CA THR A 411 -65.30 93.08 3.75
C THR A 411 -65.60 94.55 3.83
N PRO A 412 -64.71 95.52 3.59
CA PRO A 412 -65.05 96.93 3.60
C PRO A 412 -65.83 97.37 2.36
N LEU A 413 -65.71 96.69 1.19
CA LEU A 413 -66.46 97.05 -0.02
C LEU A 413 -67.95 96.73 0.10
N THR A 414 -68.32 95.67 0.80
CA THR A 414 -69.69 95.26 1.05
C THR A 414 -70.41 96.25 2.06
N ILE A 415 -69.64 96.97 2.89
CA ILE A 415 -70.17 97.97 3.84
C ILE A 415 -70.44 99.30 3.11
N ILE A 416 -69.82 99.57 1.96
CA ILE A 416 -70.02 100.86 1.21
C ILE A 416 -71.15 100.77 0.20
N THR A 417 -71.70 99.59 -0.10
CA THR A 417 -72.77 99.34 -1.08
C THR A 417 -74.14 99.00 -0.44
N CYS A 418 -74.34 99.27 0.90
CA CYS A 418 -75.62 99.21 1.55
C CYS A 418 -76.08 100.59 1.92
#